data_54c5f7d039403ad1b10cf2bea33de001
#
_entry.id   54c5f7d039403ad1b10cf2bea33de001
#
_cell.length_a   1.000
_cell.length_b   1.000
_cell.length_c   1.000
_cell.angle_alpha   90.00
_cell.angle_beta   90.00
_cell.angle_gamma   90.00
#
_symmetry.space_group_name_H-M   'P 1'
#
loop_
_entity.id
_entity.type
_entity.pdbx_description
1 polymer ?
#
loop_
_entity_poly.entity_id
_entity_poly.type
_entity_poly.pdbx_seq_one_letter_code
_entity_poly.pdbx_strand_id
1 'polypeptide(L)'
;MKKIYFTFGVVAIIVQACAQNTPENTSENKLKEEKKPAIVIPKMEVEYKLSDFLSENENLEIDVEKIFTSLDDTAIVAQLLMPAVGRLGQTEATIKELINRRMIGGVLMLNGTKDGFTKWIKDFNNLNIAKGNLPFLYSSDAEPSLVNRKIAGSHIVKKANEMKTVEEVSAYADTISMDLNAIGINYNFAPVVDMSPNKTVGFRSFGAVPSNIIPWSNAFIQQTQKNGIIATAKHFPGHGLVSGDTHKELQVIDGELKEIKNYPKLIEDGVLSVMIGHLAVKNNPKYDTKGLPSTLSSVIVTDLLRNEMKFNGLIVTDAMNMGGVTAIPNCDVKAVEAGCDIVLMPVDAKKAFVQILKKYRTDANFKNQVDASAKRIIRMKLAIGAI
;
A
#
# COMPACT_ATOMS: atom_id res chain seq x y z
N MET A 1 66.74 -21.28 -44.51
CA MET A 1 65.75 -20.56 -43.61
C MET A 1 65.87 -21.18 -42.24
N LYS A 2 66.59 -20.48 -41.35
CA LYS A 2 66.98 -21.01 -40.02
C LYS A 2 65.89 -20.70 -38.99
N LYS A 3 65.42 -21.72 -38.31
CA LYS A 3 64.58 -21.59 -37.11
C LYS A 3 65.49 -21.34 -35.91
N ILE A 4 65.20 -20.26 -35.17
CA ILE A 4 65.88 -19.94 -33.90
C ILE A 4 64.90 -20.28 -32.78
N TYR A 5 65.29 -21.21 -31.90
CA TYR A 5 64.58 -21.52 -30.66
C TYR A 5 65.16 -20.67 -29.53
N PHE A 6 64.38 -19.88 -28.85
CA PHE A 6 64.77 -19.23 -27.59
C PHE A 6 64.20 -20.02 -26.43
N THR A 7 65.08 -20.50 -25.59
CA THR A 7 64.77 -21.20 -24.34
C THR A 7 64.78 -20.15 -23.24
N PHE A 8 63.65 -19.92 -22.58
CA PHE A 8 63.58 -19.11 -21.35
C PHE A 8 63.63 -20.03 -20.14
N GLY A 9 64.76 -19.88 -19.36
CA GLY A 9 64.88 -20.55 -18.07
C GLY A 9 64.03 -19.89 -17.00
N VAL A 10 63.27 -20.73 -16.26
CA VAL A 10 62.47 -20.31 -15.10
C VAL A 10 63.40 -20.34 -13.87
N VAL A 11 63.63 -19.15 -13.29
CA VAL A 11 64.28 -19.03 -11.97
C VAL A 11 63.14 -18.98 -10.93
N ALA A 12 63.04 -20.03 -10.15
CA ALA A 12 62.14 -20.08 -9.01
C ALA A 12 62.74 -19.35 -7.80
N ILE A 13 62.24 -18.21 -7.43
CA ILE A 13 62.53 -17.53 -6.17
C ILE A 13 61.52 -18.01 -5.13
N ILE A 14 61.99 -18.78 -4.16
CA ILE A 14 61.20 -19.17 -2.98
C ILE A 14 61.24 -17.99 -2.01
N VAL A 15 60.12 -17.28 -1.90
CA VAL A 15 59.92 -16.30 -0.83
C VAL A 15 59.14 -16.99 0.28
N GLN A 16 59.78 -17.23 1.40
CA GLN A 16 59.20 -17.71 2.64
C GLN A 16 58.49 -16.54 3.34
N ALA A 17 57.18 -16.46 3.20
CA ALA A 17 56.38 -15.48 3.94
C ALA A 17 55.91 -16.12 5.26
N CYS A 18 56.36 -15.54 6.37
CA CYS A 18 55.79 -15.82 7.69
C CYS A 18 54.36 -15.37 7.74
N ALA A 19 53.42 -16.31 7.88
CA ALA A 19 52.05 -16.03 8.17
C ALA A 19 51.90 -15.62 9.64
N GLN A 20 51.65 -14.33 9.90
CA GLN A 20 51.12 -13.88 11.17
C GLN A 20 49.60 -14.09 11.14
N ASN A 21 49.12 -15.03 11.92
CA ASN A 21 47.70 -15.23 12.18
C ASN A 21 47.15 -14.04 12.98
N THR A 22 46.43 -13.12 12.32
CA THR A 22 45.51 -12.21 12.96
C THR A 22 44.16 -12.93 13.06
N PRO A 23 43.54 -13.02 14.24
CA PRO A 23 42.18 -13.58 14.34
C PRO A 23 41.19 -12.62 13.66
N GLU A 24 40.59 -13.08 12.55
CA GLU A 24 39.38 -12.45 11.99
C GLU A 24 38.28 -12.53 13.04
N ASN A 25 38.02 -11.39 13.63
CA ASN A 25 36.89 -11.20 14.56
C ASN A 25 35.61 -11.00 13.73
N THR A 26 35.09 -12.08 13.12
CA THR A 26 33.74 -12.12 12.57
C THR A 26 32.74 -12.16 13.73
N SER A 27 32.50 -11.00 14.33
CA SER A 27 31.34 -10.84 15.19
C SER A 27 30.09 -10.81 14.30
N GLU A 28 29.64 -12.00 13.88
CA GLU A 28 28.25 -12.20 13.54
C GLU A 28 27.41 -11.84 14.77
N ASN A 29 26.92 -10.61 14.78
CA ASN A 29 25.93 -10.16 15.73
C ASN A 29 24.64 -10.94 15.47
N LYS A 30 24.56 -12.18 15.96
CA LYS A 30 23.30 -12.91 16.13
C LYS A 30 22.47 -12.06 17.08
N LEU A 31 21.61 -11.21 16.52
CA LEU A 31 20.51 -10.59 17.25
C LEU A 31 19.77 -11.75 17.95
N LYS A 32 19.98 -11.90 19.26
CA LYS A 32 19.20 -12.82 20.09
C LYS A 32 17.73 -12.46 19.82
N GLU A 33 16.98 -13.42 19.33
CA GLU A 33 15.51 -13.31 19.25
C GLU A 33 14.98 -13.25 20.68
N GLU A 34 14.87 -12.04 21.22
CA GLU A 34 14.05 -11.82 22.41
C GLU A 34 12.62 -12.22 22.05
N LYS A 35 12.09 -13.23 22.70
CA LYS A 35 10.67 -13.60 22.62
C LYS A 35 9.85 -12.40 23.12
N LYS A 36 9.45 -11.52 22.22
CA LYS A 36 8.54 -10.43 22.55
C LYS A 36 7.21 -11.03 22.99
N PRO A 37 6.58 -10.50 24.05
CA PRO A 37 5.27 -10.98 24.48
C PRO A 37 4.25 -10.80 23.33
N ALA A 38 3.33 -11.74 23.22
CA ALA A 38 2.21 -11.61 22.30
C ALA A 38 1.39 -10.37 22.69
N ILE A 39 0.90 -9.63 21.68
CA ILE A 39 -0.03 -8.51 21.93
C ILE A 39 -1.30 -9.12 22.51
N VAL A 40 -1.67 -8.69 23.71
CA VAL A 40 -2.96 -9.07 24.30
C VAL A 40 -3.98 -8.04 23.75
N ILE A 41 -4.72 -8.43 22.72
CA ILE A 41 -5.83 -7.61 22.22
C ILE A 41 -6.93 -7.65 23.28
N PRO A 42 -7.31 -6.50 23.88
CA PRO A 42 -8.40 -6.46 24.85
C PRO A 42 -9.69 -6.94 24.17
N LYS A 43 -10.51 -7.70 24.91
CA LYS A 43 -11.84 -8.05 24.41
C LYS A 43 -12.65 -6.78 24.21
N MET A 44 -13.15 -6.55 23.00
CA MET A 44 -14.06 -5.45 22.71
C MET A 44 -15.45 -5.80 23.22
N GLU A 45 -16.12 -4.84 23.85
CA GLU A 45 -17.52 -5.01 24.33
C GLU A 45 -18.53 -4.52 23.29
N VAL A 46 -18.07 -3.74 22.32
CA VAL A 46 -18.87 -3.13 21.26
C VAL A 46 -18.45 -3.65 19.90
N GLU A 47 -19.43 -4.03 19.08
CA GLU A 47 -19.21 -4.31 17.66
C GLU A 47 -19.40 -3.03 16.85
N TYR A 48 -18.39 -2.70 16.03
CA TYR A 48 -18.41 -1.54 15.14
C TYR A 48 -18.76 -1.94 13.71
N LYS A 49 -19.20 -0.95 12.92
CA LYS A 49 -19.50 -1.11 11.50
C LYS A 49 -18.58 -0.20 10.68
N LEU A 50 -18.40 -0.53 9.41
CA LEU A 50 -17.57 0.24 8.51
C LEU A 50 -17.98 1.72 8.42
N SER A 51 -19.30 2.02 8.56
CA SER A 51 -19.84 3.38 8.65
C SER A 51 -19.35 4.17 9.86
N ASP A 52 -18.91 3.50 10.93
CA ASP A 52 -18.46 4.18 12.16
C ASP A 52 -17.06 4.77 11.98
N PHE A 53 -16.32 4.34 10.95
CA PHE A 53 -14.96 4.80 10.75
C PHE A 53 -14.82 6.33 10.62
N LEU A 54 -15.74 6.98 9.90
CA LEU A 54 -15.74 8.45 9.72
C LEU A 54 -16.65 9.18 10.72
N SER A 55 -17.40 8.45 11.57
CA SER A 55 -18.30 9.05 12.53
C SER A 55 -17.57 9.56 13.78
N GLU A 56 -18.18 10.50 14.50
CA GLU A 56 -17.79 10.84 15.86
C GLU A 56 -18.33 9.74 16.80
N ASN A 57 -17.46 8.87 17.31
CA ASN A 57 -17.81 7.73 18.14
C ASN A 57 -16.77 7.59 19.28
N GLU A 58 -17.14 8.08 20.47
CA GLU A 58 -16.24 8.09 21.64
C GLU A 58 -15.77 6.68 22.05
N ASN A 59 -16.66 5.66 21.98
CA ASN A 59 -16.28 4.29 22.32
C ASN A 59 -15.21 3.76 21.35
N LEU A 60 -15.36 4.06 20.05
CA LEU A 60 -14.37 3.69 19.05
C LEU A 60 -13.02 4.37 19.29
N GLU A 61 -13.01 5.66 19.66
CA GLU A 61 -11.77 6.37 20.03
C GLU A 61 -11.09 5.75 21.25
N ILE A 62 -11.88 5.43 22.30
CA ILE A 62 -11.37 4.78 23.53
C ILE A 62 -10.75 3.42 23.17
N ASP A 63 -11.40 2.62 22.36
CA ASP A 63 -10.90 1.30 21.97
C ASP A 63 -9.66 1.40 21.05
N VAL A 64 -9.61 2.39 20.15
CA VAL A 64 -8.40 2.69 19.36
C VAL A 64 -7.21 3.01 20.28
N GLU A 65 -7.38 3.91 21.26
CA GLU A 65 -6.32 4.26 22.20
C GLU A 65 -5.89 3.07 23.06
N LYS A 66 -6.84 2.27 23.54
CA LYS A 66 -6.57 1.08 24.34
C LYS A 66 -5.73 0.05 23.57
N ILE A 67 -6.06 -0.19 22.28
CA ILE A 67 -5.27 -1.07 21.43
C ILE A 67 -3.90 -0.44 21.15
N PHE A 68 -3.87 0.82 20.70
CA PHE A 68 -2.65 1.52 20.33
C PHE A 68 -1.62 1.52 21.49
N THR A 69 -2.04 1.83 22.71
CA THR A 69 -1.18 1.87 23.89
C THR A 69 -0.67 0.49 24.32
N SER A 70 -1.32 -0.60 23.88
CA SER A 70 -0.85 -1.95 24.12
C SER A 70 0.26 -2.41 23.14
N LEU A 71 0.53 -1.63 22.07
CA LEU A 71 1.50 -1.97 21.05
C LEU A 71 2.90 -1.48 21.39
N ASP A 72 3.90 -2.28 21.05
CA ASP A 72 5.29 -1.83 20.99
C ASP A 72 5.59 -1.08 19.65
N ASP A 73 6.72 -0.35 19.61
CA ASP A 73 7.15 0.39 18.41
C ASP A 73 7.14 -0.48 17.14
N THR A 74 7.50 -1.76 17.26
CA THR A 74 7.54 -2.73 16.16
C THR A 74 6.13 -2.98 15.60
N ALA A 75 5.17 -3.19 16.49
CA ALA A 75 3.79 -3.45 16.14
C ALA A 75 3.09 -2.21 15.56
N ILE A 76 3.43 -1.03 16.06
CA ILE A 76 2.94 0.26 15.53
C ILE A 76 3.42 0.46 14.09
N VAL A 77 4.73 0.37 13.85
CA VAL A 77 5.33 0.56 12.51
C VAL A 77 4.86 -0.50 11.52
N ALA A 78 4.67 -1.75 11.97
CA ALA A 78 4.19 -2.82 11.13
C ALA A 78 2.83 -2.51 10.47
N GLN A 79 1.95 -1.75 11.15
CA GLN A 79 0.63 -1.42 10.61
C GLN A 79 0.70 -0.68 9.25
N LEU A 80 1.78 0.07 9.01
CA LEU A 80 1.93 0.90 7.83
C LEU A 80 2.37 0.11 6.58
N LEU A 81 2.84 -1.13 6.70
CA LEU A 81 3.44 -1.87 5.58
C LEU A 81 2.50 -2.95 5.02
N MET A 82 2.27 -2.89 3.70
CA MET A 82 1.41 -3.81 2.97
C MET A 82 2.13 -4.38 1.72
N PRO A 83 3.00 -5.40 1.89
CA PRO A 83 3.58 -6.10 0.76
C PRO A 83 2.54 -6.90 -0.01
N ALA A 84 2.87 -7.27 -1.26
CA ALA A 84 2.01 -8.10 -2.09
C ALA A 84 2.47 -9.56 -2.12
N VAL A 85 1.50 -10.49 -2.18
CA VAL A 85 1.71 -11.90 -2.50
C VAL A 85 1.01 -12.26 -3.80
N GLY A 86 1.60 -13.15 -4.59
CA GLY A 86 1.03 -13.62 -5.85
C GLY A 86 2.03 -13.63 -7.00
N ARG A 87 1.54 -13.90 -8.19
CA ARG A 87 2.41 -14.11 -9.37
C ARG A 87 3.35 -12.94 -9.68
N LEU A 88 2.95 -11.72 -9.35
CA LEU A 88 3.73 -10.48 -9.56
C LEU A 88 4.17 -9.84 -8.24
N GLY A 89 3.91 -10.49 -7.12
CA GLY A 89 4.29 -10.06 -5.77
C GLY A 89 5.46 -10.88 -5.21
N GLN A 90 5.56 -10.85 -3.88
CA GLN A 90 6.51 -11.67 -3.12
C GLN A 90 6.03 -13.13 -3.07
N THR A 91 6.94 -14.03 -2.71
CA THR A 91 6.59 -15.44 -2.46
C THR A 91 5.80 -15.60 -1.16
N GLU A 92 5.02 -16.68 -1.07
CA GLU A 92 4.36 -17.07 0.19
C GLU A 92 5.35 -17.19 1.36
N ALA A 93 6.53 -17.75 1.10
CA ALA A 93 7.59 -17.91 2.10
C ALA A 93 8.08 -16.56 2.63
N THR A 94 8.27 -15.58 1.75
CA THR A 94 8.66 -14.21 2.14
C THR A 94 7.60 -13.55 3.02
N ILE A 95 6.32 -13.68 2.66
CA ILE A 95 5.23 -13.11 3.49
C ILE A 95 5.20 -13.79 4.87
N LYS A 96 5.32 -15.13 4.93
CA LYS A 96 5.40 -15.87 6.21
C LYS A 96 6.60 -15.43 7.06
N GLU A 97 7.76 -15.13 6.45
CA GLU A 97 8.91 -14.57 7.18
C GLU A 97 8.57 -13.20 7.78
N LEU A 98 7.96 -12.30 7.00
CA LEU A 98 7.56 -10.97 7.48
C LEU A 98 6.54 -11.05 8.62
N ILE A 99 5.57 -11.97 8.54
CA ILE A 99 4.60 -12.24 9.62
C ILE A 99 5.33 -12.72 10.88
N ASN A 100 6.22 -13.72 10.76
CA ASN A 100 7.00 -14.25 11.88
C ASN A 100 7.83 -13.17 12.59
N ARG A 101 8.30 -12.18 11.83
CA ARG A 101 9.09 -11.04 12.34
C ARG A 101 8.24 -9.86 12.78
N ARG A 102 6.90 -9.93 12.66
CA ARG A 102 5.97 -8.87 13.04
C ARG A 102 6.25 -7.55 12.30
N MET A 103 6.46 -7.61 10.98
CA MET A 103 6.92 -6.47 10.17
C MET A 103 5.86 -5.88 9.24
N ILE A 104 4.64 -6.45 9.20
CA ILE A 104 3.57 -6.03 8.28
C ILE A 104 2.22 -5.96 8.96
N GLY A 105 1.36 -5.05 8.50
CA GLY A 105 -0.01 -4.83 9.00
C GLY A 105 -1.11 -5.22 8.01
N GLY A 106 -0.74 -5.56 6.78
CA GLY A 106 -1.66 -5.99 5.72
C GLY A 106 -0.92 -6.74 4.61
N VAL A 107 -1.69 -7.33 3.68
CA VAL A 107 -1.16 -8.04 2.51
C VAL A 107 -2.04 -7.77 1.29
N LEU A 108 -1.42 -7.33 0.19
CA LEU A 108 -2.08 -7.24 -1.12
C LEU A 108 -2.07 -8.62 -1.80
N MET A 109 -3.25 -9.09 -2.17
CA MET A 109 -3.46 -10.32 -2.96
C MET A 109 -3.35 -9.99 -4.45
N LEU A 110 -2.19 -10.27 -5.06
CA LEU A 110 -1.84 -9.78 -6.39
C LEU A 110 -1.70 -10.91 -7.43
N ASN A 111 -2.63 -10.96 -8.38
CA ASN A 111 -2.62 -11.90 -9.51
C ASN A 111 -2.56 -13.39 -9.11
N GLY A 112 -3.72 -13.94 -8.72
CA GLY A 112 -3.87 -15.34 -8.32
C GLY A 112 -5.26 -15.89 -8.64
N THR A 113 -5.64 -16.94 -7.93
CA THR A 113 -6.97 -17.56 -8.02
C THR A 113 -7.77 -17.35 -6.74
N LYS A 114 -9.10 -17.43 -6.79
CA LYS A 114 -9.95 -17.39 -5.59
C LYS A 114 -9.49 -18.38 -4.54
N ASP A 115 -9.34 -19.65 -4.91
CA ASP A 115 -8.93 -20.72 -3.98
C ASP A 115 -7.53 -20.48 -3.39
N GLY A 116 -6.58 -20.05 -4.24
CA GLY A 116 -5.22 -19.72 -3.81
C GLY A 116 -5.18 -18.60 -2.79
N PHE A 117 -5.95 -17.53 -3.04
CA PHE A 117 -6.04 -16.39 -2.12
C PHE A 117 -6.73 -16.78 -0.81
N THR A 118 -7.84 -17.54 -0.88
CA THR A 118 -8.54 -18.04 0.31
C THR A 118 -7.60 -18.90 1.18
N LYS A 119 -6.83 -19.79 0.53
CA LYS A 119 -5.83 -20.60 1.24
C LYS A 119 -4.76 -19.75 1.91
N TRP A 120 -4.17 -18.77 1.19
CA TRP A 120 -3.14 -17.91 1.75
C TRP A 120 -3.66 -17.05 2.90
N ILE A 121 -4.84 -16.46 2.78
CA ILE A 121 -5.46 -15.67 3.85
C ILE A 121 -5.63 -16.53 5.11
N LYS A 122 -6.15 -17.75 4.96
CA LYS A 122 -6.29 -18.70 6.08
C LYS A 122 -4.94 -19.03 6.73
N ASP A 123 -3.93 -19.35 5.92
CA ASP A 123 -2.59 -19.71 6.41
C ASP A 123 -1.91 -18.54 7.11
N PHE A 124 -2.02 -17.34 6.53
CA PHE A 124 -1.45 -16.11 7.09
C PHE A 124 -2.16 -15.70 8.38
N ASN A 125 -3.49 -15.81 8.46
CA ASN A 125 -4.24 -15.54 9.69
C ASN A 125 -3.84 -16.47 10.81
N ASN A 126 -3.74 -17.78 10.55
CA ASN A 126 -3.30 -18.75 11.55
C ASN A 126 -1.91 -18.42 12.10
N LEU A 127 -0.97 -18.10 11.20
CA LEU A 127 0.38 -17.70 11.59
C LEU A 127 0.40 -16.37 12.35
N ASN A 128 -0.38 -15.39 11.90
CA ASN A 128 -0.47 -14.07 12.48
C ASN A 128 -1.01 -14.10 13.92
N ILE A 129 -2.08 -14.86 14.14
CA ILE A 129 -2.67 -15.12 15.47
C ILE A 129 -1.64 -15.80 16.39
N ALA A 130 -0.95 -16.85 15.90
CA ALA A 130 0.06 -17.57 16.66
C ALA A 130 1.25 -16.67 17.08
N LYS A 131 1.47 -15.55 16.38
CA LYS A 131 2.50 -14.55 16.71
C LYS A 131 1.97 -13.40 17.58
N GLY A 132 0.67 -13.39 17.88
CA GLY A 132 0.04 -12.32 18.66
C GLY A 132 0.10 -10.96 17.95
N ASN A 133 0.02 -10.92 16.63
CA ASN A 133 -0.05 -9.68 15.86
C ASN A 133 -1.51 -9.20 15.74
N LEU A 134 -1.72 -7.91 15.43
CA LEU A 134 -3.03 -7.43 15.04
C LEU A 134 -3.49 -8.09 13.71
N PRO A 135 -4.79 -8.33 13.53
CA PRO A 135 -5.34 -8.84 12.26
C PRO A 135 -4.93 -7.99 11.06
N PHE A 136 -4.81 -8.62 9.90
CA PHE A 136 -4.38 -7.94 8.68
C PHE A 136 -5.53 -7.26 7.94
N LEU A 137 -5.19 -6.16 7.24
CA LEU A 137 -5.95 -5.71 6.09
C LEU A 137 -5.52 -6.55 4.88
N TYR A 138 -6.45 -7.26 4.26
CA TYR A 138 -6.23 -7.96 2.99
C TYR A 138 -6.81 -7.16 1.84
N SER A 139 -5.98 -6.78 0.89
CA SER A 139 -6.39 -5.93 -0.23
C SER A 139 -6.26 -6.62 -1.58
N SER A 140 -6.95 -6.06 -2.58
CA SER A 140 -6.79 -6.44 -3.99
C SER A 140 -7.15 -5.27 -4.92
N ASP A 141 -6.60 -5.27 -6.15
CA ASP A 141 -7.03 -4.41 -7.25
C ASP A 141 -8.23 -5.04 -7.97
N ALA A 142 -9.38 -5.10 -7.32
CA ALA A 142 -10.60 -5.67 -7.89
C ALA A 142 -11.43 -4.60 -8.61
N GLU A 143 -10.82 -3.91 -9.58
CA GLU A 143 -11.49 -2.98 -10.47
C GLU A 143 -12.38 -3.75 -11.47
N PRO A 144 -13.52 -3.22 -11.91
CA PRO A 144 -14.34 -3.87 -12.92
C PRO A 144 -13.56 -4.33 -14.16
N SER A 145 -12.65 -3.47 -14.64
CA SER A 145 -11.84 -3.76 -15.85
C SER A 145 -10.71 -4.75 -15.64
N LEU A 146 -10.33 -5.07 -14.40
CA LEU A 146 -9.15 -5.86 -14.09
C LEU A 146 -9.44 -7.12 -13.26
N VAL A 147 -10.53 -7.18 -12.50
CA VAL A 147 -10.77 -8.23 -11.49
C VAL A 147 -10.67 -9.63 -12.07
N ASN A 148 -11.26 -9.88 -13.24
CA ASN A 148 -11.24 -11.21 -13.88
C ASN A 148 -9.83 -11.67 -14.27
N ARG A 149 -8.92 -10.74 -14.53
CA ARG A 149 -7.50 -11.01 -14.81
C ARG A 149 -6.67 -11.12 -13.52
N LYS A 150 -7.05 -10.38 -12.49
CA LYS A 150 -6.33 -10.31 -11.21
C LYS A 150 -6.70 -11.46 -10.29
N ILE A 151 -7.95 -11.90 -10.33
CA ILE A 151 -8.51 -12.96 -9.48
C ILE A 151 -9.19 -14.00 -10.39
N ALA A 152 -8.42 -14.99 -10.86
CA ALA A 152 -8.99 -16.05 -11.69
C ALA A 152 -10.03 -16.85 -10.89
N GLY A 153 -11.18 -17.12 -11.52
CA GLY A 153 -12.34 -17.75 -10.90
C GLY A 153 -13.33 -16.75 -10.26
N SER A 154 -13.10 -15.44 -10.36
CA SER A 154 -14.10 -14.42 -10.01
C SER A 154 -15.25 -14.42 -11.03
N HIS A 155 -16.42 -13.93 -10.59
CA HIS A 155 -17.54 -13.71 -11.50
C HIS A 155 -17.17 -12.74 -12.62
N ILE A 156 -17.70 -12.98 -13.83
CA ILE A 156 -17.41 -12.13 -14.98
C ILE A 156 -18.13 -10.80 -14.83
N VAL A 157 -17.38 -9.71 -14.93
CA VAL A 157 -17.89 -8.34 -14.89
C VAL A 157 -17.47 -7.57 -16.14
N LYS A 158 -18.26 -6.58 -16.54
CA LYS A 158 -17.92 -5.67 -17.63
C LYS A 158 -16.78 -4.74 -17.21
N LYS A 159 -16.03 -4.25 -18.20
CA LYS A 159 -15.08 -3.16 -17.97
C LYS A 159 -15.81 -1.87 -17.59
N ALA A 160 -15.16 -1.02 -16.83
CA ALA A 160 -15.74 0.23 -16.37
C ALA A 160 -16.26 1.10 -17.52
N ASN A 161 -15.50 1.24 -18.61
CA ASN A 161 -15.89 2.01 -19.79
C ASN A 161 -16.98 1.36 -20.68
N GLU A 162 -17.38 0.12 -20.39
CA GLU A 162 -18.44 -0.60 -21.11
C GLU A 162 -19.80 -0.51 -20.38
N MET A 163 -19.81 -0.08 -19.12
CA MET A 163 -21.03 0.13 -18.34
C MET A 163 -21.86 1.29 -18.88
N LYS A 164 -23.18 1.21 -18.73
CA LYS A 164 -24.10 2.17 -19.35
C LYS A 164 -24.96 2.94 -18.35
N THR A 165 -25.17 2.41 -17.14
CA THR A 165 -25.98 3.05 -16.11
C THR A 165 -25.34 2.95 -14.73
N VAL A 166 -25.76 3.80 -13.79
CA VAL A 166 -25.32 3.79 -12.39
C VAL A 166 -25.75 2.50 -11.67
N GLU A 167 -26.93 1.98 -12.03
CA GLU A 167 -27.47 0.73 -11.47
C GLU A 167 -26.60 -0.46 -11.88
N GLU A 168 -26.13 -0.47 -13.13
CA GLU A 168 -25.19 -1.49 -13.62
C GLU A 168 -23.85 -1.44 -12.88
N VAL A 169 -23.34 -0.23 -12.59
CA VAL A 169 -22.13 -0.05 -11.78
C VAL A 169 -22.32 -0.60 -10.37
N SER A 170 -23.45 -0.29 -9.72
CA SER A 170 -23.78 -0.82 -8.39
C SER A 170 -23.91 -2.35 -8.38
N ALA A 171 -24.54 -2.93 -9.38
CA ALA A 171 -24.69 -4.39 -9.51
C ALA A 171 -23.34 -5.10 -9.68
N TYR A 172 -22.41 -4.55 -10.47
CA TYR A 172 -21.06 -5.12 -10.59
C TYR A 172 -20.20 -4.87 -9.36
N ALA A 173 -20.35 -3.74 -8.66
CA ALA A 173 -19.70 -3.51 -7.38
C ALA A 173 -20.14 -4.54 -6.33
N ASP A 174 -21.43 -4.88 -6.30
CA ASP A 174 -21.99 -5.94 -5.46
C ASP A 174 -21.37 -7.31 -5.81
N THR A 175 -21.37 -7.68 -7.08
CA THR A 175 -20.79 -8.94 -7.57
C THR A 175 -19.31 -9.08 -7.20
N ILE A 176 -18.52 -8.01 -7.39
CA ILE A 176 -17.11 -7.98 -7.00
C ILE A 176 -16.98 -8.14 -5.48
N SER A 177 -17.79 -7.44 -4.71
CA SER A 177 -17.75 -7.50 -3.24
C SER A 177 -18.11 -8.88 -2.71
N MET A 178 -19.06 -9.60 -3.34
CA MET A 178 -19.37 -11.00 -3.01
C MET A 178 -18.14 -11.90 -3.19
N ASP A 179 -17.39 -11.75 -4.29
CA ASP A 179 -16.16 -12.51 -4.52
C ASP A 179 -15.08 -12.18 -3.49
N LEU A 180 -14.89 -10.90 -3.19
CA LEU A 180 -13.89 -10.46 -2.21
C LEU A 180 -14.21 -10.97 -0.80
N ASN A 181 -15.47 -10.89 -0.37
CA ASN A 181 -15.92 -11.42 0.93
C ASN A 181 -15.72 -12.94 1.01
N ALA A 182 -16.05 -13.68 -0.06
CA ALA A 182 -15.87 -15.14 -0.10
C ALA A 182 -14.38 -15.56 0.00
N ILE A 183 -13.46 -14.70 -0.44
CA ILE A 183 -12.01 -14.90 -0.34
C ILE A 183 -11.49 -14.48 1.05
N GLY A 184 -12.12 -13.51 1.71
CA GLY A 184 -11.66 -12.87 2.94
C GLY A 184 -10.86 -11.57 2.70
N ILE A 185 -11.03 -10.93 1.52
CA ILE A 185 -10.44 -9.63 1.20
C ILE A 185 -11.40 -8.54 1.70
N ASN A 186 -10.89 -7.61 2.50
CA ASN A 186 -11.65 -6.54 3.15
C ASN A 186 -11.30 -5.12 2.65
N TYR A 187 -10.38 -4.99 1.68
CA TYR A 187 -9.92 -3.72 1.16
C TYR A 187 -9.77 -3.79 -0.37
N ASN A 188 -10.52 -2.99 -1.11
CA ASN A 188 -10.50 -2.95 -2.56
C ASN A 188 -9.87 -1.65 -3.07
N PHE A 189 -8.80 -1.75 -3.86
CA PHE A 189 -8.19 -0.60 -4.55
C PHE A 189 -8.96 -0.26 -5.83
N ALA A 190 -10.23 0.09 -5.67
CA ALA A 190 -11.17 0.53 -6.69
C ALA A 190 -12.22 1.48 -6.07
N PRO A 191 -12.80 2.39 -6.89
CA PRO A 191 -12.69 2.53 -8.34
C PRO A 191 -11.55 3.45 -8.80
N VAL A 192 -11.30 3.42 -10.13
CA VAL A 192 -10.49 4.44 -10.82
C VAL A 192 -11.37 5.65 -11.11
N VAL A 193 -10.98 6.81 -10.59
CA VAL A 193 -11.70 8.10 -10.76
C VAL A 193 -10.95 9.07 -11.68
N ASP A 194 -9.91 8.58 -12.34
CA ASP A 194 -9.14 9.34 -13.32
C ASP A 194 -9.97 9.59 -14.58
N MET A 195 -9.70 10.69 -15.29
CA MET A 195 -10.27 10.96 -16.60
C MET A 195 -9.64 10.06 -17.67
N SER A 196 -10.42 9.65 -18.67
CA SER A 196 -10.07 8.52 -19.53
C SER A 196 -9.20 8.74 -20.78
N PRO A 197 -8.59 9.88 -21.10
CA PRO A 197 -7.70 10.00 -22.26
C PRO A 197 -6.42 9.17 -22.17
N ASN A 198 -5.88 8.93 -20.97
CA ASN A 198 -4.68 8.14 -20.79
C ASN A 198 -4.92 6.66 -21.13
N LYS A 199 -4.05 6.05 -21.96
CA LYS A 199 -4.19 4.65 -22.41
C LYS A 199 -4.06 3.63 -21.28
N THR A 200 -3.31 3.96 -20.22
CA THR A 200 -3.10 3.06 -19.05
C THR A 200 -4.34 2.98 -18.18
N VAL A 201 -5.08 4.08 -18.02
CA VAL A 201 -6.27 4.15 -17.16
C VAL A 201 -7.59 4.23 -17.91
N GLY A 202 -7.59 4.58 -19.20
CA GLY A 202 -8.78 4.94 -19.96
C GLY A 202 -9.90 3.88 -20.01
N PHE A 203 -9.57 2.59 -20.10
CA PHE A 203 -10.55 1.50 -20.06
C PHE A 203 -10.93 1.07 -18.63
N ARG A 204 -10.23 1.62 -17.62
CA ARG A 204 -10.44 1.34 -16.19
C ARG A 204 -11.36 2.38 -15.54
N SER A 205 -11.53 3.53 -16.16
CA SER A 205 -12.32 4.66 -15.68
C SER A 205 -13.74 4.65 -16.23
N PHE A 206 -14.67 5.32 -15.54
CA PHE A 206 -16.06 5.48 -15.93
C PHE A 206 -16.31 6.61 -16.96
N GLY A 207 -15.28 7.18 -17.56
CA GLY A 207 -15.44 8.19 -18.59
C GLY A 207 -14.38 9.26 -18.60
N ALA A 208 -14.62 10.34 -19.36
CA ALA A 208 -13.67 11.42 -19.60
C ALA A 208 -14.04 12.73 -18.88
N VAL A 209 -15.21 12.80 -18.27
CA VAL A 209 -15.74 14.02 -17.65
C VAL A 209 -16.29 13.77 -16.24
N PRO A 210 -16.13 14.77 -15.32
CA PRO A 210 -16.57 14.61 -13.92
C PRO A 210 -18.05 14.29 -13.76
N SER A 211 -18.91 14.76 -14.63
CA SER A 211 -20.36 14.50 -14.60
C SER A 211 -20.72 13.01 -14.72
N ASN A 212 -19.83 12.20 -15.30
CA ASN A 212 -19.98 10.75 -15.37
C ASN A 212 -19.17 10.06 -14.28
N ILE A 213 -17.90 10.48 -14.12
CA ILE A 213 -16.96 9.86 -13.19
C ILE A 213 -17.48 9.91 -11.75
N ILE A 214 -17.94 11.09 -11.29
CA ILE A 214 -18.32 11.31 -9.90
C ILE A 214 -19.51 10.43 -9.49
N PRO A 215 -20.69 10.48 -10.15
CA PRO A 215 -21.84 9.67 -9.70
C PRO A 215 -21.61 8.17 -9.84
N TRP A 216 -20.88 7.73 -10.86
CA TRP A 216 -20.63 6.31 -11.08
C TRP A 216 -19.58 5.77 -10.12
N SER A 217 -18.51 6.53 -9.86
CA SER A 217 -17.52 6.16 -8.84
C SER A 217 -18.17 6.13 -7.45
N ASN A 218 -19.04 7.09 -7.15
CA ASN A 218 -19.76 7.12 -5.89
C ASN A 218 -20.67 5.89 -5.73
N ALA A 219 -21.42 5.51 -6.76
CA ALA A 219 -22.23 4.29 -6.75
C ALA A 219 -21.40 3.03 -6.49
N PHE A 220 -20.23 2.93 -7.12
CA PHE A 220 -19.29 1.82 -6.87
C PHE A 220 -18.79 1.83 -5.42
N ILE A 221 -18.36 2.98 -4.90
CA ILE A 221 -17.84 3.16 -3.54
C ILE A 221 -18.92 2.79 -2.52
N GLN A 222 -20.11 3.38 -2.64
CA GLN A 222 -21.20 3.16 -1.69
C GLN A 222 -21.63 1.69 -1.65
N GLN A 223 -21.75 1.02 -2.80
CA GLN A 223 -22.12 -0.40 -2.84
C GLN A 223 -21.01 -1.29 -2.26
N THR A 224 -19.74 -1.01 -2.58
CA THR A 224 -18.59 -1.74 -2.03
C THR A 224 -18.55 -1.61 -0.50
N GLN A 225 -18.70 -0.39 0.03
CA GLN A 225 -18.66 -0.11 1.47
C GLN A 225 -19.89 -0.65 2.20
N LYS A 226 -21.06 -0.65 1.58
CA LYS A 226 -22.28 -1.31 2.10
C LYS A 226 -22.07 -2.81 2.31
N ASN A 227 -21.21 -3.44 1.50
CA ASN A 227 -20.85 -4.86 1.63
C ASN A 227 -19.69 -5.10 2.63
N GLY A 228 -19.30 -4.10 3.43
CA GLY A 228 -18.28 -4.22 4.46
C GLY A 228 -16.83 -4.20 3.94
N ILE A 229 -16.61 -3.76 2.70
CA ILE A 229 -15.28 -3.68 2.07
C ILE A 229 -14.87 -2.22 1.92
N ILE A 230 -13.63 -1.90 2.31
CA ILE A 230 -13.05 -0.56 2.16
C ILE A 230 -12.87 -0.28 0.65
N ALA A 231 -13.49 0.78 0.12
CA ALA A 231 -13.30 1.24 -1.26
C ALA A 231 -12.22 2.33 -1.33
N THR A 232 -11.53 2.43 -2.48
CA THR A 232 -10.43 3.37 -2.71
C THR A 232 -10.60 4.16 -3.99
N ALA A 233 -10.71 5.47 -3.89
CA ALA A 233 -10.64 6.35 -5.06
C ALA A 233 -9.17 6.53 -5.52
N LYS A 234 -8.87 6.33 -6.81
CA LYS A 234 -7.51 6.40 -7.36
C LYS A 234 -7.46 6.95 -8.79
N HIS A 235 -6.36 7.61 -9.17
CA HIS A 235 -5.08 7.85 -8.49
C HIS A 235 -4.92 9.35 -8.22
N PHE A 236 -4.99 9.78 -6.98
CA PHE A 236 -4.83 11.19 -6.62
C PHE A 236 -3.40 11.69 -6.91
N PRO A 237 -3.20 12.90 -7.44
CA PRO A 237 -4.17 13.96 -7.76
C PRO A 237 -4.78 13.89 -9.18
N GLY A 238 -4.60 12.78 -9.91
CA GLY A 238 -5.17 12.52 -11.22
C GLY A 238 -4.15 11.99 -12.23
N HIS A 239 -4.37 10.78 -12.74
CA HIS A 239 -3.48 10.09 -13.69
C HIS A 239 -4.02 10.14 -15.13
N GLY A 240 -5.28 10.50 -15.32
CA GLY A 240 -5.96 10.33 -16.60
C GLY A 240 -5.53 11.32 -17.69
N LEU A 241 -5.00 12.48 -17.32
CA LEU A 241 -4.62 13.53 -18.26
C LEU A 241 -3.12 13.57 -18.61
N VAL A 242 -2.28 12.76 -17.96
CA VAL A 242 -0.88 12.58 -18.37
C VAL A 242 -0.79 11.54 -19.49
N SER A 243 0.22 11.65 -20.37
CA SER A 243 0.32 10.81 -21.57
C SER A 243 0.99 9.46 -21.33
N GLY A 244 1.80 9.32 -20.29
CA GLY A 244 2.67 8.18 -20.06
C GLY A 244 2.16 7.20 -19.01
N ASP A 245 3.04 6.25 -18.64
CA ASP A 245 2.79 5.13 -17.76
C ASP A 245 3.70 5.19 -16.52
N THR A 246 3.15 5.44 -15.35
CA THR A 246 3.86 5.53 -14.08
C THR A 246 4.48 4.20 -13.63
N HIS A 247 4.08 3.08 -14.22
CA HIS A 247 4.77 1.80 -14.00
C HIS A 247 6.20 1.81 -14.54
N LYS A 248 6.48 2.64 -15.55
CA LYS A 248 7.78 2.71 -16.23
C LYS A 248 8.63 3.86 -15.73
N GLU A 249 8.03 5.05 -15.63
CA GLU A 249 8.73 6.28 -15.29
C GLU A 249 7.79 7.31 -14.64
N LEU A 250 8.39 8.29 -13.96
CA LEU A 250 7.67 9.39 -13.35
C LEU A 250 6.96 10.23 -14.43
N GLN A 251 5.65 10.36 -14.32
CA GLN A 251 4.86 11.24 -15.18
C GLN A 251 4.67 12.61 -14.51
N VAL A 252 4.44 13.65 -15.30
CA VAL A 252 4.37 15.04 -14.82
C VAL A 252 3.04 15.68 -15.23
N ILE A 253 2.34 16.23 -14.24
CA ILE A 253 1.22 17.15 -14.44
C ILE A 253 1.81 18.55 -14.54
N ASP A 254 1.58 19.25 -15.67
CA ASP A 254 2.07 20.59 -15.92
C ASP A 254 0.94 21.62 -15.71
N GLY A 255 1.08 22.47 -14.70
CA GLY A 255 0.12 23.51 -14.36
C GLY A 255 -1.02 23.03 -13.45
N GLU A 256 -2.27 23.18 -13.89
CA GLU A 256 -3.47 22.93 -13.08
C GLU A 256 -3.74 21.46 -12.81
N LEU A 257 -4.12 21.13 -11.59
CA LEU A 257 -4.58 19.79 -11.17
C LEU A 257 -6.05 19.58 -11.55
N LYS A 258 -6.34 19.39 -12.83
CA LYS A 258 -7.72 19.37 -13.37
C LYS A 258 -8.58 18.24 -12.82
N GLU A 259 -7.99 17.14 -12.38
CA GLU A 259 -8.72 15.95 -11.93
C GLU A 259 -9.03 15.96 -10.42
N ILE A 260 -8.44 16.86 -9.64
CA ILE A 260 -8.76 16.95 -8.20
C ILE A 260 -10.24 17.25 -7.94
N LYS A 261 -10.94 17.88 -8.90
CA LYS A 261 -12.37 18.16 -8.83
C LYS A 261 -13.26 16.91 -8.77
N ASN A 262 -12.71 15.73 -9.08
CA ASN A 262 -13.41 14.46 -8.96
C ASN A 262 -13.52 14.00 -7.50
N TYR A 263 -12.69 14.51 -6.58
CA TYR A 263 -12.57 13.99 -5.21
C TYR A 263 -13.50 14.64 -4.17
N PRO A 264 -13.77 15.97 -4.17
CA PRO A 264 -14.52 16.61 -3.07
C PRO A 264 -15.87 15.93 -2.78
N LYS A 265 -16.65 15.61 -3.83
CA LYS A 265 -17.95 14.95 -3.66
C LYS A 265 -17.80 13.51 -3.15
N LEU A 266 -16.80 12.76 -3.59
CA LEU A 266 -16.52 11.41 -3.09
C LEU A 266 -16.09 11.43 -1.63
N ILE A 267 -15.35 12.46 -1.20
CA ILE A 267 -14.94 12.66 0.20
C ILE A 267 -16.16 13.02 1.06
N GLU A 268 -16.99 13.95 0.60
CA GLU A 268 -18.25 14.32 1.27
C GLU A 268 -19.20 13.12 1.44
N ASP A 269 -19.27 12.26 0.41
CA ASP A 269 -20.11 11.06 0.41
C ASP A 269 -19.45 9.87 1.15
N GLY A 270 -18.29 10.06 1.76
CA GLY A 270 -17.71 9.11 2.70
C GLY A 270 -16.83 8.00 2.08
N VAL A 271 -16.08 8.30 1.01
CA VAL A 271 -15.04 7.37 0.56
C VAL A 271 -14.01 7.13 1.67
N LEU A 272 -13.69 5.86 1.94
CA LEU A 272 -12.86 5.47 3.09
C LEU A 272 -11.37 5.44 2.80
N SER A 273 -10.97 5.39 1.54
CA SER A 273 -9.55 5.37 1.15
C SER A 273 -9.30 6.15 -0.13
N VAL A 274 -8.10 6.77 -0.20
CA VAL A 274 -7.57 7.42 -1.41
C VAL A 274 -6.16 6.91 -1.67
N MET A 275 -5.88 6.49 -2.91
CA MET A 275 -4.55 6.07 -3.35
C MET A 275 -3.85 7.21 -4.08
N ILE A 276 -2.63 7.50 -3.63
CA ILE A 276 -1.78 8.56 -4.24
C ILE A 276 -0.96 7.96 -5.39
N GLY A 277 -1.12 8.52 -6.59
CA GLY A 277 -0.33 8.13 -7.76
C GLY A 277 1.10 8.68 -7.76
N HIS A 278 2.01 8.03 -8.50
CA HIS A 278 3.39 8.48 -8.68
C HIS A 278 3.47 9.54 -9.80
N LEU A 279 3.01 10.75 -9.52
CA LEU A 279 2.92 11.86 -10.46
C LEU A 279 3.63 13.07 -9.88
N ALA A 280 4.56 13.68 -10.62
CA ALA A 280 5.10 14.98 -10.24
C ALA A 280 4.15 16.10 -10.71
N VAL A 281 4.15 17.21 -9.98
CA VAL A 281 3.44 18.43 -10.36
C VAL A 281 4.45 19.53 -10.53
N LYS A 282 4.43 20.23 -11.68
CA LYS A 282 5.29 21.38 -11.96
C LYS A 282 4.48 22.57 -12.47
N ASN A 283 5.07 23.76 -12.40
CA ASN A 283 4.45 25.00 -12.86
C ASN A 283 3.06 25.28 -12.22
N ASN A 284 2.81 24.70 -11.04
CA ASN A 284 1.63 24.98 -10.23
C ASN A 284 2.05 25.89 -9.06
N PRO A 285 1.47 27.09 -8.90
CA PRO A 285 1.92 28.05 -7.89
C PRO A 285 1.75 27.56 -6.46
N LYS A 286 0.84 26.62 -6.22
CA LYS A 286 0.50 26.12 -4.88
C LYS A 286 0.96 24.68 -4.63
N TYR A 287 0.91 23.82 -5.63
CA TYR A 287 1.07 22.36 -5.46
C TYR A 287 2.26 21.78 -6.22
N ASP A 288 3.25 22.60 -6.55
CA ASP A 288 4.49 22.14 -7.20
C ASP A 288 5.26 21.17 -6.28
N THR A 289 5.49 19.96 -6.75
CA THR A 289 6.15 18.89 -5.98
C THR A 289 7.68 18.93 -6.03
N LYS A 290 8.26 19.95 -6.72
CA LYS A 290 9.72 20.09 -6.91
C LYS A 290 10.38 18.85 -7.52
N GLY A 291 9.67 18.21 -8.44
CA GLY A 291 10.14 17.00 -9.13
C GLY A 291 9.96 15.69 -8.34
N LEU A 292 9.39 15.73 -7.14
CA LEU A 292 9.04 14.52 -6.40
C LEU A 292 7.70 13.95 -6.91
N PRO A 293 7.52 12.62 -6.89
CA PRO A 293 6.21 12.02 -7.04
C PRO A 293 5.26 12.50 -5.93
N SER A 294 3.98 12.65 -6.22
CA SER A 294 2.94 13.06 -5.27
C SER A 294 2.91 12.20 -4.01
N THR A 295 3.18 10.90 -4.13
CA THR A 295 3.35 9.98 -2.99
C THR A 295 4.44 10.37 -2.00
N LEU A 296 5.42 11.15 -2.42
CA LEU A 296 6.54 11.60 -1.58
C LEU A 296 6.47 13.10 -1.25
N SER A 297 5.35 13.76 -1.55
CA SER A 297 5.18 15.20 -1.41
C SER A 297 4.12 15.54 -0.36
N SER A 298 4.55 16.13 0.76
CA SER A 298 3.63 16.62 1.81
C SER A 298 2.64 17.66 1.29
N VAL A 299 3.05 18.47 0.27
CA VAL A 299 2.18 19.44 -0.38
C VAL A 299 0.94 18.78 -1.00
N ILE A 300 1.09 17.59 -1.56
CA ILE A 300 -0.04 16.83 -2.15
C ILE A 300 -0.78 16.01 -1.10
N VAL A 301 -0.05 15.26 -0.28
CA VAL A 301 -0.66 14.28 0.63
C VAL A 301 -1.22 14.97 1.87
N THR A 302 -0.41 15.80 2.53
CA THR A 302 -0.82 16.46 3.79
C THR A 302 -1.55 17.76 3.53
N ASP A 303 -0.95 18.69 2.76
CA ASP A 303 -1.54 20.04 2.66
C ASP A 303 -2.82 20.00 1.82
N LEU A 304 -2.77 19.43 0.61
CA LEU A 304 -3.95 19.39 -0.27
C LEU A 304 -4.98 18.37 0.21
N LEU A 305 -4.64 17.07 0.25
CA LEU A 305 -5.65 16.04 0.50
C LEU A 305 -6.11 16.01 1.96
N ARG A 306 -5.17 15.94 2.92
CA ARG A 306 -5.54 15.82 4.34
C ARG A 306 -6.14 17.11 4.89
N ASN A 307 -5.46 18.27 4.68
CA ASN A 307 -5.80 19.53 5.34
C ASN A 307 -6.84 20.34 4.58
N GLU A 308 -6.67 20.57 3.27
CA GLU A 308 -7.57 21.43 2.50
C GLU A 308 -8.86 20.70 2.12
N MET A 309 -8.74 19.46 1.61
CA MET A 309 -9.90 18.64 1.24
C MET A 309 -10.53 17.94 2.45
N LYS A 310 -9.93 18.05 3.66
CA LYS A 310 -10.45 17.46 4.91
C LYS A 310 -10.65 15.95 4.83
N PHE A 311 -9.80 15.24 4.07
CA PHE A 311 -9.92 13.80 3.96
C PHE A 311 -9.45 13.10 5.23
N ASN A 312 -10.35 12.42 5.93
CA ASN A 312 -10.10 11.71 7.19
C ASN A 312 -9.94 10.19 7.01
N GLY A 313 -10.08 9.67 5.78
CA GLY A 313 -9.89 8.26 5.45
C GLY A 313 -8.42 7.81 5.41
N LEU A 314 -8.21 6.55 5.00
CA LEU A 314 -6.87 6.01 4.79
C LEU A 314 -6.24 6.57 3.51
N ILE A 315 -4.99 7.02 3.61
CA ILE A 315 -4.17 7.41 2.46
C ILE A 315 -3.16 6.30 2.20
N VAL A 316 -3.26 5.65 1.05
CA VAL A 316 -2.36 4.58 0.62
C VAL A 316 -1.51 5.04 -0.57
N THR A 317 -0.24 4.66 -0.63
CA THR A 317 0.58 4.88 -1.82
C THR A 317 0.11 4.01 -2.97
N ASP A 318 0.32 4.41 -4.22
CA ASP A 318 0.42 3.45 -5.32
C ASP A 318 1.61 2.51 -5.07
N ALA A 319 1.76 1.46 -5.87
CA ALA A 319 2.75 0.42 -5.63
C ALA A 319 4.20 0.96 -5.67
N MET A 320 4.90 0.89 -4.54
CA MET A 320 6.24 1.47 -4.37
C MET A 320 7.35 0.77 -5.17
N ASN A 321 7.04 -0.35 -5.84
CA ASN A 321 7.95 -1.01 -6.78
C ASN A 321 7.80 -0.50 -8.23
N MET A 322 7.00 0.54 -8.49
CA MET A 322 6.83 1.15 -9.81
C MET A 322 7.99 2.07 -10.20
N GLY A 323 8.30 2.15 -11.52
CA GLY A 323 9.39 2.97 -12.04
C GLY A 323 9.30 4.47 -11.72
N GLY A 324 8.09 4.98 -11.49
CA GLY A 324 7.87 6.37 -11.10
C GLY A 324 8.44 6.78 -9.73
N VAL A 325 8.84 5.83 -8.89
CA VAL A 325 9.30 6.12 -7.52
C VAL A 325 10.57 5.36 -7.10
N THR A 326 10.86 4.21 -7.69
CA THR A 326 11.95 3.30 -7.24
C THR A 326 13.36 3.90 -7.32
N ALA A 327 13.59 4.88 -8.19
CA ALA A 327 14.88 5.56 -8.31
C ALA A 327 15.19 6.50 -7.12
N ILE A 328 14.21 6.82 -6.27
CA ILE A 328 14.36 7.76 -5.17
C ILE A 328 14.79 7.01 -3.90
N PRO A 329 15.98 7.31 -3.33
CA PRO A 329 16.42 6.66 -2.10
C PRO A 329 15.45 6.88 -0.94
N ASN A 330 15.21 5.81 -0.14
CA ASN A 330 14.33 5.82 1.02
C ASN A 330 12.89 6.28 0.70
N CYS A 331 12.39 5.94 -0.49
CA CYS A 331 11.07 6.36 -0.93
C CYS A 331 9.96 5.92 0.04
N ASP A 332 10.06 4.73 0.65
CA ASP A 332 9.09 4.24 1.64
C ASP A 332 9.00 5.16 2.87
N VAL A 333 10.16 5.60 3.41
CA VAL A 333 10.21 6.55 4.55
C VAL A 333 9.62 7.90 4.14
N LYS A 334 9.98 8.40 2.95
CA LYS A 334 9.48 9.68 2.43
C LYS A 334 7.97 9.66 2.19
N ALA A 335 7.40 8.53 1.79
CA ALA A 335 5.95 8.38 1.64
C ALA A 335 5.22 8.55 2.99
N VAL A 336 5.77 7.96 4.06
CA VAL A 336 5.25 8.16 5.42
C VAL A 336 5.43 9.61 5.86
N GLU A 337 6.59 10.22 5.61
CA GLU A 337 6.83 11.66 5.89
C GLU A 337 5.84 12.57 5.18
N ALA A 338 5.48 12.23 3.95
CA ALA A 338 4.51 12.98 3.17
C ALA A 338 3.07 12.88 3.72
N GLY A 339 2.78 11.90 4.59
CA GLY A 339 1.47 11.72 5.22
C GLY A 339 0.69 10.49 4.73
N CYS A 340 1.29 9.59 3.98
CA CYS A 340 0.66 8.32 3.62
C CYS A 340 0.55 7.40 4.85
N ASP A 341 -0.62 6.80 5.05
CA ASP A 341 -0.88 5.88 6.16
C ASP A 341 -0.35 4.46 5.86
N ILE A 342 -0.44 4.04 4.59
CA ILE A 342 -0.04 2.70 4.15
C ILE A 342 0.94 2.80 2.98
N VAL A 343 2.07 2.11 3.11
CA VAL A 343 3.10 1.92 2.09
C VAL A 343 2.81 0.60 1.37
N LEU A 344 2.29 0.70 0.16
CA LEU A 344 1.87 -0.45 -0.65
C LEU A 344 3.04 -1.01 -1.48
N MET A 345 3.24 -2.32 -1.46
CA MET A 345 4.25 -3.01 -2.27
C MET A 345 5.66 -2.39 -2.18
N PRO A 346 6.21 -2.15 -0.96
CA PRO A 346 7.61 -1.74 -0.87
C PRO A 346 8.50 -2.75 -1.60
N VAL A 347 9.54 -2.27 -2.30
CA VAL A 347 10.47 -3.14 -3.04
C VAL A 347 11.11 -4.18 -2.12
N ASP A 348 11.50 -3.74 -0.92
CA ASP A 348 12.01 -4.57 0.17
C ASP A 348 11.31 -4.17 1.46
N ALA A 349 10.26 -4.92 1.82
CA ALA A 349 9.45 -4.65 3.00
C ALA A 349 10.25 -4.71 4.31
N LYS A 350 11.26 -5.58 4.41
CA LYS A 350 12.13 -5.68 5.57
C LYS A 350 13.01 -4.44 5.74
N LYS A 351 13.60 -3.97 4.64
CA LYS A 351 14.41 -2.75 4.62
C LYS A 351 13.54 -1.52 4.95
N ALA A 352 12.38 -1.40 4.33
CA ALA A 352 11.42 -0.32 4.59
C ALA A 352 11.02 -0.30 6.07
N PHE A 353 10.66 -1.46 6.64
CA PHE A 353 10.34 -1.60 8.05
C PHE A 353 11.48 -1.11 8.97
N VAL A 354 12.71 -1.58 8.73
CA VAL A 354 13.87 -1.21 9.56
C VAL A 354 14.15 0.30 9.49
N GLN A 355 14.04 0.89 8.30
CA GLN A 355 14.29 2.33 8.10
C GLN A 355 13.20 3.19 8.77
N ILE A 356 11.92 2.83 8.61
CA ILE A 356 10.80 3.52 9.26
C ILE A 356 10.91 3.38 10.77
N LEU A 357 11.17 2.19 11.30
CA LEU A 357 11.33 1.97 12.76
C LEU A 357 12.49 2.75 13.34
N LYS A 358 13.63 2.80 12.63
CA LYS A 358 14.77 3.61 13.06
C LYS A 358 14.38 5.09 13.18
N LYS A 359 13.75 5.65 12.15
CA LYS A 359 13.34 7.06 12.17
C LYS A 359 12.24 7.31 13.19
N TYR A 360 11.26 6.42 13.34
CA TYR A 360 10.22 6.46 14.36
C TYR A 360 10.80 6.64 15.77
N ARG A 361 11.94 6.00 16.07
CA ARG A 361 12.61 6.06 17.38
C ARG A 361 13.49 7.29 17.59
N THR A 362 13.84 8.01 16.52
CA THR A 362 14.83 9.09 16.59
C THR A 362 14.30 10.46 16.20
N ASP A 363 13.09 10.54 15.63
CA ASP A 363 12.48 11.78 15.16
C ASP A 363 11.05 11.90 15.72
N ALA A 364 10.84 12.83 16.62
CA ALA A 364 9.57 13.02 17.33
C ALA A 364 8.41 13.43 16.39
N ASN A 365 8.68 14.24 15.36
CA ASN A 365 7.66 14.65 14.41
C ASN A 365 7.23 13.46 13.54
N PHE A 366 8.19 12.68 13.07
CA PHE A 366 7.92 11.45 12.34
C PHE A 366 7.17 10.42 13.19
N LYS A 367 7.53 10.31 14.48
CA LYS A 367 6.80 9.47 15.44
C LYS A 367 5.33 9.85 15.52
N ASN A 368 5.02 11.12 15.72
CA ASN A 368 3.65 11.61 15.78
C ASN A 368 2.86 11.30 14.50
N GLN A 369 3.51 11.44 13.33
CA GLN A 369 2.91 11.10 12.04
C GLN A 369 2.58 9.60 11.94
N VAL A 370 3.52 8.73 12.32
CA VAL A 370 3.33 7.27 12.33
C VAL A 370 2.25 6.85 13.34
N ASP A 371 2.25 7.44 14.53
CA ASP A 371 1.25 7.18 15.57
C ASP A 371 -0.17 7.51 15.07
N ALA A 372 -0.34 8.66 14.42
CA ALA A 372 -1.61 9.06 13.83
C ALA A 372 -2.06 8.09 12.71
N SER A 373 -1.14 7.64 11.87
CA SER A 373 -1.41 6.65 10.81
C SER A 373 -1.79 5.29 11.39
N ALA A 374 -1.05 4.81 12.38
CA ALA A 374 -1.33 3.53 13.05
C ALA A 374 -2.70 3.55 13.75
N LYS A 375 -3.05 4.62 14.46
CA LYS A 375 -4.37 4.79 15.09
C LYS A 375 -5.49 4.76 14.04
N ARG A 376 -5.31 5.42 12.90
CA ARG A 376 -6.27 5.40 11.79
C ARG A 376 -6.45 4.00 11.21
N ILE A 377 -5.36 3.23 11.08
CA ILE A 377 -5.41 1.83 10.62
C ILE A 377 -6.09 0.93 11.66
N ILE A 378 -5.81 1.11 12.95
CA ILE A 378 -6.48 0.37 14.05
C ILE A 378 -7.97 0.68 14.06
N ARG A 379 -8.36 1.95 13.95
CA ARG A 379 -9.75 2.39 13.82
C ARG A 379 -10.46 1.69 12.66
N MET A 380 -9.80 1.59 11.50
CA MET A 380 -10.33 0.87 10.34
C MET A 380 -10.50 -0.63 10.63
N LYS A 381 -9.54 -1.26 11.28
CA LYS A 381 -9.60 -2.69 11.65
C LYS A 381 -10.74 -2.99 12.63
N LEU A 382 -11.02 -2.08 13.56
CA LEU A 382 -12.19 -2.15 14.42
C LEU A 382 -13.49 -1.99 13.60
N ALA A 383 -13.55 -0.99 12.74
CA ALA A 383 -14.75 -0.68 11.94
C ALA A 383 -15.14 -1.78 10.94
N ILE A 384 -14.20 -2.60 10.48
CA ILE A 384 -14.48 -3.77 9.63
C ILE A 384 -14.67 -5.06 10.44
N GLY A 385 -14.66 -5.01 11.77
CA GLY A 385 -14.78 -6.19 12.62
C GLY A 385 -13.60 -7.18 12.54
N ALA A 386 -12.41 -6.69 12.18
CA ALA A 386 -11.21 -7.53 12.14
C ALA A 386 -10.57 -7.70 13.53
N ILE A 387 -10.79 -6.73 14.44
CA ILE A 387 -10.35 -6.74 15.85
C ILE A 387 -11.56 -6.87 16.73
#